data_612ccbd7f97fb804f5e0c75034629a25
#
_entry.id   612ccbd7f97fb804f5e0c75034629a25
#
_cell.length_a   1.000
_cell.length_b   1.000
_cell.length_c   1.000
_cell.angle_alpha   90.00
_cell.angle_beta   90.00
_cell.angle_gamma   90.00
#
_symmetry.space_group_name_H-M   'P 1'
#
loop_
_entity.id
_entity.type
_entity.pdbx_description
1 polymer ?
#
loop_
_entity_poly.entity_id
_entity_poly.type
_entity_poly.pdbx_seq_one_letter_code
_entity_poly.pdbx_strand_id
1 'polypeptide(L)'
;VYSSCQKSKAQKSVYPNHVGDTAFDEKIDDPNFKVCTTGRIPQYYEFGKSLQFKGEKPAIDKHFEILKQNESTAESGYITIRFIVNCEGKTGRYRIEEMNNDYQPMSFDKKLVEKILTLTKELSGWIVGGNTEQPVDYYQYLTFKIEGGKLIEIMP
;
A
#
# COMPACT_ATOMS: atom_id res chain seq x y z
N VAL A 1 -14.24 23.43 -40.79
CA VAL A 1 -14.04 23.76 -39.37
C VAL A 1 -13.27 22.60 -38.76
N TYR A 2 -11.94 22.76 -38.54
CA TYR A 2 -11.10 21.72 -37.91
C TYR A 2 -11.13 21.92 -36.40
N SER A 3 -11.76 20.97 -35.69
CA SER A 3 -11.72 20.92 -34.22
C SER A 3 -10.36 20.38 -33.79
N SER A 4 -9.50 21.25 -33.26
CA SER A 4 -8.22 20.91 -32.70
C SER A 4 -8.47 20.27 -31.32
N CYS A 5 -8.32 18.95 -31.22
CA CYS A 5 -8.31 18.25 -29.97
C CYS A 5 -6.97 18.55 -29.26
N GLN A 6 -6.95 19.54 -28.38
CA GLN A 6 -5.80 19.81 -27.53
C GLN A 6 -5.64 18.64 -26.52
N LYS A 7 -4.56 17.87 -26.68
CA LYS A 7 -4.13 16.90 -25.64
C LYS A 7 -3.78 17.70 -24.38
N SER A 8 -4.64 17.65 -23.37
CA SER A 8 -4.31 18.15 -22.05
C SER A 8 -3.08 17.39 -21.54
N LYS A 9 -2.02 18.12 -21.19
CA LYS A 9 -0.88 17.53 -20.48
C LYS A 9 -1.41 17.01 -19.15
N ALA A 10 -1.32 15.71 -18.92
CA ALA A 10 -1.68 15.12 -17.65
C ALA A 10 -0.88 15.81 -16.53
N GLN A 11 -1.58 16.42 -15.59
CA GLN A 11 -0.96 17.08 -14.45
C GLN A 11 -0.29 15.99 -13.60
N LYS A 12 1.01 16.10 -13.37
CA LYS A 12 1.77 15.11 -12.59
C LYS A 12 1.24 15.13 -11.17
N SER A 13 0.71 13.99 -10.72
CA SER A 13 0.19 13.86 -9.34
C SER A 13 1.28 14.14 -8.31
N VAL A 14 0.91 14.78 -7.22
CA VAL A 14 1.78 14.93 -6.03
C VAL A 14 2.00 13.57 -5.36
N TYR A 15 1.09 12.62 -5.58
CA TYR A 15 1.13 11.25 -5.05
C TYR A 15 1.13 10.22 -6.18
N PRO A 16 2.24 10.10 -6.94
CA PRO A 16 2.30 9.26 -8.13
C PRO A 16 2.13 7.77 -7.87
N ASN A 17 2.31 7.35 -6.63
CA ASN A 17 2.23 5.94 -6.21
C ASN A 17 0.85 5.52 -5.70
N HIS A 18 -0.09 6.47 -5.53
CA HIS A 18 -1.43 6.19 -4.96
C HIS A 18 -2.45 5.71 -6.00
N VAL A 19 -2.27 6.04 -7.25
CA VAL A 19 -3.24 5.76 -8.32
C VAL A 19 -2.57 5.18 -9.54
N GLY A 20 -3.34 4.44 -10.32
CA GLY A 20 -2.87 3.80 -11.53
C GLY A 20 -2.06 2.52 -11.28
N ASP A 21 -1.49 1.96 -12.33
CA ASP A 21 -0.70 0.76 -12.25
C ASP A 21 0.72 1.06 -11.77
N THR A 22 1.20 0.24 -10.84
CA THR A 22 2.57 0.31 -10.33
C THR A 22 3.50 -0.36 -11.33
N ALA A 23 4.31 0.44 -12.03
CA ALA A 23 5.35 -0.08 -12.92
C ALA A 23 6.42 -0.86 -12.13
N PHE A 24 7.01 -1.86 -12.80
CA PHE A 24 8.17 -2.56 -12.23
C PHE A 24 9.38 -1.63 -12.13
N ASP A 25 10.02 -1.64 -10.98
CA ASP A 25 11.27 -0.92 -10.73
C ASP A 25 12.35 -1.92 -10.27
N GLU A 26 13.33 -2.17 -11.12
CA GLU A 26 14.41 -3.13 -10.86
C GLU A 26 15.25 -2.85 -9.61
N LYS A 27 15.19 -1.62 -9.10
CA LYS A 27 15.96 -1.21 -7.90
C LYS A 27 15.31 -1.61 -6.59
N ILE A 28 13.98 -1.75 -6.59
CA ILE A 28 13.19 -1.94 -5.35
C ILE A 28 12.26 -3.15 -5.39
N ASP A 29 11.91 -3.64 -6.58
CA ASP A 29 10.98 -4.76 -6.73
C ASP A 29 11.69 -6.10 -6.88
N ASP A 30 11.11 -7.15 -6.28
CA ASP A 30 11.56 -8.52 -6.49
C ASP A 30 11.24 -8.95 -7.92
N PRO A 31 12.25 -9.31 -8.75
CA PRO A 31 12.02 -9.78 -10.10
C PRO A 31 11.26 -11.12 -10.17
N ASN A 32 11.24 -11.88 -9.07
CA ASN A 32 10.54 -13.15 -9.01
C ASN A 32 9.06 -12.99 -8.58
N PHE A 33 8.64 -11.79 -8.20
CA PHE A 33 7.23 -11.55 -7.86
C PHE A 33 6.37 -11.60 -9.12
N LYS A 34 5.49 -12.59 -9.16
CA LYS A 34 4.62 -12.83 -10.30
C LYS A 34 3.34 -11.98 -10.21
N VAL A 35 3.11 -11.14 -11.20
CA VAL A 35 1.82 -10.50 -11.48
C VAL A 35 1.05 -11.43 -12.41
N CYS A 36 -0.14 -11.85 -12.02
CA CYS A 36 -0.94 -12.85 -12.73
C CYS A 36 -1.97 -12.22 -13.67
N THR A 37 -2.54 -11.08 -13.24
CA THR A 37 -3.57 -10.38 -13.99
C THR A 37 -2.98 -9.66 -15.19
N THR A 38 -3.56 -9.90 -16.37
CA THR A 38 -3.26 -9.13 -17.59
C THR A 38 -4.21 -7.93 -17.67
N GLY A 39 -3.70 -6.75 -17.96
CA GLY A 39 -4.48 -5.51 -18.00
C GLY A 39 -4.59 -4.83 -16.64
N ARG A 40 -5.69 -4.13 -16.39
CA ARG A 40 -5.91 -3.36 -15.17
C ARG A 40 -6.03 -4.24 -13.93
N ILE A 41 -5.23 -3.97 -12.92
CA ILE A 41 -5.33 -4.61 -11.61
C ILE A 41 -6.35 -3.82 -10.77
N PRO A 42 -7.43 -4.47 -10.24
CA PRO A 42 -8.43 -3.81 -9.41
C PRO A 42 -7.87 -3.39 -8.04
N GLN A 43 -8.57 -2.47 -7.39
CA GLN A 43 -8.31 -2.11 -6.00
C GLN A 43 -9.06 -3.09 -5.07
N TYR A 44 -8.55 -3.29 -3.85
CA TYR A 44 -9.16 -4.22 -2.87
C TYR A 44 -10.65 -3.93 -2.59
N TYR A 45 -11.04 -2.66 -2.57
CA TYR A 45 -12.41 -2.23 -2.28
C TYR A 45 -13.40 -2.50 -3.44
N GLU A 46 -12.90 -2.76 -4.66
CA GLU A 46 -13.75 -3.05 -5.83
C GLU A 46 -14.45 -4.41 -5.73
N PHE A 47 -14.00 -5.28 -4.84
CA PHE A 47 -14.66 -6.57 -4.60
C PHE A 47 -15.92 -6.49 -3.73
N GLY A 48 -16.26 -5.31 -3.20
CA GLY A 48 -17.43 -5.12 -2.33
C GLY A 48 -17.38 -5.94 -1.04
N LYS A 49 -16.20 -6.33 -0.59
CA LYS A 49 -15.94 -7.10 0.62
C LYS A 49 -15.09 -6.27 1.59
N SER A 50 -15.07 -6.69 2.85
CA SER A 50 -14.13 -6.18 3.84
C SER A 50 -12.68 -6.53 3.50
N LEU A 51 -11.75 -6.14 4.35
CA LEU A 51 -10.33 -6.43 4.22
C LEU A 51 -10.08 -7.93 3.94
N GLN A 52 -9.37 -8.24 2.85
CA GLN A 52 -9.11 -9.58 2.37
C GLN A 52 -7.88 -10.19 3.09
N PHE A 53 -7.97 -10.35 4.42
CA PHE A 53 -6.91 -10.91 5.26
C PHE A 53 -7.48 -11.90 6.29
N LYS A 54 -6.79 -13.01 6.54
CA LYS A 54 -7.21 -14.00 7.56
C LYS A 54 -7.13 -13.36 8.94
N GLY A 55 -8.27 -13.36 9.66
CA GLY A 55 -8.40 -12.72 10.96
C GLY A 55 -8.61 -11.19 10.87
N GLU A 56 -8.77 -10.67 9.64
CA GLU A 56 -9.13 -9.28 9.35
C GLU A 56 -8.21 -8.26 10.04
N LYS A 57 -8.73 -7.05 10.28
CA LYS A 57 -7.98 -5.96 10.93
C LYS A 57 -7.36 -6.34 12.28
N PRO A 58 -8.02 -7.08 13.20
CA PRO A 58 -7.40 -7.47 14.48
C PRO A 58 -6.11 -8.28 14.34
N ALA A 59 -6.00 -9.13 13.32
CA ALA A 59 -4.79 -9.91 13.09
C ALA A 59 -3.64 -9.01 12.60
N ILE A 60 -3.95 -8.02 11.76
CA ILE A 60 -2.97 -7.02 11.32
C ILE A 60 -2.55 -6.14 12.49
N ASP A 61 -3.48 -5.59 13.28
CA ASP A 61 -3.19 -4.75 14.44
C ASP A 61 -2.25 -5.46 15.43
N LYS A 62 -2.47 -6.76 15.67
CA LYS A 62 -1.62 -7.58 16.52
C LYS A 62 -0.21 -7.73 15.97
N HIS A 63 -0.06 -7.89 14.66
CA HIS A 63 1.24 -8.04 14.01
C HIS A 63 2.12 -6.79 14.17
N PHE A 64 1.49 -5.60 14.18
CA PHE A 64 2.18 -4.32 14.33
C PHE A 64 2.23 -3.80 15.78
N GLU A 65 1.79 -4.56 16.77
CA GLU A 65 1.68 -4.09 18.16
C GLU A 65 3.01 -3.57 18.73
N ILE A 66 4.13 -4.12 18.31
CA ILE A 66 5.47 -3.68 18.72
C ILE A 66 5.73 -2.20 18.40
N LEU A 67 5.08 -1.64 17.39
CA LEU A 67 5.26 -0.22 17.01
C LEU A 67 4.53 0.75 17.94
N LYS A 68 3.56 0.26 18.72
CA LYS A 68 2.86 1.08 19.74
C LYS A 68 3.78 1.45 20.91
N GLN A 69 4.84 0.66 21.11
CA GLN A 69 5.83 0.85 22.16
C GLN A 69 7.12 1.50 21.67
N ASN A 70 7.12 2.03 20.44
CA ASN A 70 8.27 2.67 19.86
C ASN A 70 8.73 3.90 20.68
N GLU A 71 9.99 4.32 20.51
CA GLU A 71 10.50 5.53 21.15
C GLU A 71 9.70 6.75 20.67
N SER A 72 9.49 7.70 21.59
CA SER A 72 8.78 8.93 21.28
C SER A 72 9.67 9.87 20.46
N THR A 73 9.15 10.37 19.34
CA THR A 73 9.78 11.39 18.50
C THR A 73 8.83 12.56 18.30
N ALA A 74 9.27 13.60 17.60
CA ALA A 74 8.40 14.73 17.25
C ALA A 74 7.51 14.47 16.01
N GLU A 75 7.71 13.34 15.31
CA GLU A 75 7.10 13.06 14.04
C GLU A 75 5.66 12.57 14.18
N SER A 76 4.75 13.19 13.44
CA SER A 76 3.34 12.81 13.41
C SER A 76 2.78 12.99 11.99
N GLY A 77 1.91 12.07 11.59
CA GLY A 77 1.32 12.05 10.25
C GLY A 77 0.95 10.64 9.81
N TYR A 78 1.11 10.35 8.53
CA TYR A 78 0.68 9.10 7.93
C TYR A 78 1.79 8.51 7.06
N ILE A 79 1.99 7.20 7.19
CA ILE A 79 2.81 6.39 6.29
C ILE A 79 1.87 5.43 5.59
N THR A 80 1.75 5.53 4.27
CA THR A 80 0.91 4.63 3.46
C THR A 80 1.80 3.70 2.65
N ILE A 81 1.55 2.41 2.75
CA ILE A 81 2.19 1.39 1.92
C ILE A 81 1.14 0.80 0.99
N ARG A 82 1.34 0.98 -0.30
CA ARG A 82 0.57 0.35 -1.36
C ARG A 82 1.35 -0.83 -1.93
N PHE A 83 0.68 -1.95 -2.17
CA PHE A 83 1.30 -3.15 -2.75
C PHE A 83 0.28 -3.98 -3.51
N ILE A 84 0.77 -4.95 -4.27
CA ILE A 84 -0.06 -5.93 -4.96
C ILE A 84 -0.14 -7.21 -4.14
N VAL A 85 -1.34 -7.74 -3.96
CA VAL A 85 -1.60 -9.12 -3.56
C VAL A 85 -1.92 -9.89 -4.84
N ASN A 86 -1.12 -10.90 -5.16
CA ASN A 86 -1.27 -11.62 -6.41
C ASN A 86 -2.25 -12.81 -6.32
N CYS A 87 -2.50 -13.46 -7.43
CA CYS A 87 -3.39 -14.61 -7.55
C CYS A 87 -3.00 -15.81 -6.65
N GLU A 88 -1.82 -15.82 -6.05
CA GLU A 88 -1.34 -16.82 -5.09
C GLU A 88 -1.41 -16.33 -3.63
N GLY A 89 -1.90 -15.10 -3.39
CA GLY A 89 -1.91 -14.47 -2.07
C GLY A 89 -0.53 -13.98 -1.60
N LYS A 90 0.45 -13.92 -2.49
CA LYS A 90 1.77 -13.33 -2.24
C LYS A 90 1.72 -11.83 -2.48
N THR A 91 2.64 -11.10 -1.88
CA THR A 91 2.69 -9.65 -1.94
C THR A 91 3.97 -9.11 -2.57
N GLY A 92 3.86 -7.99 -3.28
CA GLY A 92 5.00 -7.36 -3.95
C GLY A 92 4.66 -5.98 -4.51
N ARG A 93 5.61 -5.35 -5.19
CA ARG A 93 5.43 -4.01 -5.80
C ARG A 93 5.08 -2.95 -4.77
N TYR A 94 5.78 -2.93 -3.64
CA TYR A 94 5.54 -1.98 -2.55
C TYR A 94 5.91 -0.55 -2.95
N ARG A 95 5.01 0.40 -2.63
CA ARG A 95 5.24 1.84 -2.78
C ARG A 95 4.85 2.52 -1.49
N ILE A 96 5.72 3.40 -1.01
CA ILE A 96 5.58 4.11 0.25
C ILE A 96 5.29 5.57 -0.04
N GLU A 97 4.35 6.13 0.69
CA GLU A 97 4.11 7.56 0.75
C GLU A 97 4.04 8.02 2.20
N GLU A 98 4.66 9.15 2.45
CA GLU A 98 4.80 9.75 3.77
C GLU A 98 4.24 11.16 3.73
N MET A 99 3.33 11.48 4.66
CA MET A 99 2.69 12.78 4.73
C MET A 99 2.47 13.21 6.18
N ASN A 100 2.44 14.53 6.41
CA ASN A 100 2.09 15.09 7.70
C ASN A 100 0.58 15.09 7.94
N ASN A 101 0.13 15.63 9.09
CA ASN A 101 -1.29 15.71 9.44
C ASN A 101 -2.09 16.64 8.51
N ASP A 102 -1.44 17.52 7.77
CA ASP A 102 -2.06 18.40 6.77
C ASP A 102 -2.03 17.78 5.37
N TYR A 103 -1.72 16.48 5.26
CA TYR A 103 -1.59 15.72 4.02
C TYR A 103 -0.57 16.31 3.04
N GLN A 104 0.48 16.95 3.56
CA GLN A 104 1.59 17.42 2.75
C GLN A 104 2.75 16.40 2.82
N PRO A 105 3.50 16.21 1.73
CA PRO A 105 4.66 15.32 1.74
C PRO A 105 5.63 15.67 2.86
N MET A 106 6.07 14.64 3.59
CA MET A 106 7.13 14.74 4.59
C MET A 106 7.98 13.47 4.56
N SER A 107 9.04 13.42 5.36
CA SER A 107 9.81 12.21 5.59
C SER A 107 9.85 11.90 7.07
N PHE A 108 9.54 10.67 7.42
CA PHE A 108 9.71 10.11 8.76
C PHE A 108 11.13 9.57 8.98
N ASP A 109 11.45 9.25 10.22
CA ASP A 109 12.68 8.53 10.53
C ASP A 109 12.77 7.24 9.68
N LYS A 110 13.90 7.09 9.01
CA LYS A 110 14.12 6.00 8.05
C LYS A 110 13.98 4.62 8.71
N LYS A 111 14.41 4.46 9.97
CA LYS A 111 14.31 3.18 10.69
C LYS A 111 12.86 2.82 10.97
N LEU A 112 12.00 3.81 11.28
CA LEU A 112 10.58 3.60 11.46
C LEU A 112 9.92 3.13 10.16
N VAL A 113 10.20 3.82 9.05
CA VAL A 113 9.66 3.47 7.72
C VAL A 113 10.10 2.07 7.29
N GLU A 114 11.40 1.75 7.43
CA GLU A 114 11.94 0.43 7.12
C GLU A 114 11.33 -0.69 7.98
N LYS A 115 11.10 -0.41 9.27
CA LYS A 115 10.47 -1.36 10.19
C LYS A 115 9.01 -1.64 9.80
N ILE A 116 8.24 -0.58 9.48
CA ILE A 116 6.86 -0.71 9.00
C ILE A 116 6.83 -1.51 7.68
N LEU A 117 7.71 -1.21 6.73
CA LEU A 117 7.80 -1.93 5.46
C LEU A 117 8.14 -3.41 5.68
N THR A 118 9.10 -3.72 6.55
CA THR A 118 9.50 -5.09 6.87
C THR A 118 8.32 -5.87 7.45
N LEU A 119 7.65 -5.33 8.47
CA LEU A 119 6.47 -5.95 9.06
C LEU A 119 5.33 -6.11 8.04
N THR A 120 5.16 -5.15 7.11
CA THR A 120 4.16 -5.28 6.03
C THR A 120 4.49 -6.45 5.11
N LYS A 121 5.75 -6.64 4.75
CA LYS A 121 6.21 -7.77 3.91
C LYS A 121 6.06 -9.13 4.60
N GLU A 122 6.12 -9.18 5.92
CA GLU A 122 5.96 -10.40 6.72
C GLU A 122 4.50 -10.84 6.87
N LEU A 123 3.52 -9.98 6.55
CA LEU A 123 2.11 -10.34 6.58
C LEU A 123 1.81 -11.48 5.59
N SER A 124 1.43 -12.63 6.11
CA SER A 124 1.15 -13.85 5.35
C SER A 124 -0.27 -14.38 5.65
N GLY A 125 -1.25 -13.73 5.13
CA GLY A 125 -2.65 -14.13 5.39
C GLY A 125 -3.60 -13.52 4.36
N TRP A 126 -3.03 -12.94 3.31
CA TRP A 126 -3.81 -12.31 2.25
C TRP A 126 -4.67 -13.33 1.51
N ILE A 127 -5.93 -12.99 1.31
CA ILE A 127 -6.89 -13.80 0.58
C ILE A 127 -6.87 -13.31 -0.86
N VAL A 128 -6.82 -14.24 -1.82
CA VAL A 128 -6.80 -13.92 -3.25
C VAL A 128 -8.06 -13.17 -3.67
N GLY A 129 -7.89 -12.23 -4.59
CA GLY A 129 -9.00 -11.49 -5.20
C GLY A 129 -9.82 -12.37 -6.15
N GLY A 130 -11.05 -11.92 -6.49
CA GLY A 130 -11.94 -12.65 -7.36
C GLY A 130 -12.59 -13.87 -6.70
N ASN A 131 -12.63 -14.99 -7.42
CA ASN A 131 -13.11 -16.27 -6.92
C ASN A 131 -12.04 -17.35 -7.09
N THR A 132 -12.29 -18.55 -6.56
CA THR A 132 -11.34 -19.67 -6.60
C THR A 132 -11.07 -20.19 -8.01
N GLU A 133 -11.99 -20.00 -8.95
CA GLU A 133 -11.84 -20.44 -10.35
C GLU A 133 -11.08 -19.41 -11.19
N GLN A 134 -11.23 -18.15 -10.85
CA GLN A 134 -10.57 -17.02 -11.52
C GLN A 134 -9.96 -16.06 -10.50
N PRO A 135 -8.84 -16.45 -9.86
CA PRO A 135 -8.13 -15.58 -8.92
C PRO A 135 -7.48 -14.41 -9.69
N VAL A 136 -7.60 -13.21 -9.13
CA VAL A 136 -7.04 -11.99 -9.71
C VAL A 136 -6.14 -11.29 -8.71
N ASP A 137 -5.16 -10.58 -9.21
CA ASP A 137 -4.34 -9.67 -8.41
C ASP A 137 -5.17 -8.45 -8.00
N TYR A 138 -4.79 -7.81 -6.90
CA TYR A 138 -5.39 -6.54 -6.51
C TYR A 138 -4.39 -5.65 -5.76
N TYR A 139 -4.64 -4.35 -5.80
CA TYR A 139 -3.92 -3.40 -4.96
C TYR A 139 -4.53 -3.34 -3.58
N GLN A 140 -3.66 -3.48 -2.56
CA GLN A 140 -3.97 -3.26 -1.16
C GLN A 140 -3.19 -2.04 -0.66
N TYR A 141 -3.79 -1.34 0.31
CA TYR A 141 -3.18 -0.24 1.05
C TYR A 141 -3.17 -0.57 2.53
N LEU A 142 -2.14 -0.16 3.23
CA LEU A 142 -2.14 -0.02 4.68
C LEU A 142 -1.61 1.37 5.01
N THR A 143 -2.44 2.16 5.68
CA THR A 143 -2.08 3.50 6.14
C THR A 143 -1.88 3.46 7.65
N PHE A 144 -0.67 3.81 8.07
CA PHE A 144 -0.24 3.83 9.45
C PHE A 144 -0.30 5.26 9.97
N LYS A 145 -1.19 5.53 10.93
CA LYS A 145 -1.24 6.80 11.64
C LYS A 145 -0.19 6.81 12.72
N ILE A 146 0.71 7.76 12.65
CA ILE A 146 1.84 7.95 13.59
C ILE A 146 1.60 9.23 14.39
N GLU A 147 1.74 9.15 15.70
CA GLU A 147 1.76 10.31 16.60
C GLU A 147 2.96 10.22 17.54
N GLY A 148 3.82 11.22 17.50
CA GLY A 148 5.03 11.24 18.32
C GLY A 148 5.94 10.02 18.10
N GLY A 149 6.04 9.54 16.85
CA GLY A 149 6.85 8.37 16.47
C GLY A 149 6.21 7.02 16.80
N LYS A 150 5.00 6.99 17.36
CA LYS A 150 4.30 5.75 17.75
C LYS A 150 3.15 5.45 16.80
N LEU A 151 2.94 4.17 16.55
CA LEU A 151 1.76 3.72 15.80
C LEU A 151 0.50 3.87 16.66
N ILE A 152 -0.48 4.62 16.15
CA ILE A 152 -1.78 4.83 16.79
C ILE A 152 -2.86 3.97 16.16
N GLU A 153 -2.90 3.93 14.83
CA GLU A 153 -3.95 3.24 14.08
C GLU A 153 -3.43 2.73 12.74
N ILE A 154 -3.99 1.62 12.28
CA ILE A 154 -3.80 1.11 10.93
C ILE A 154 -5.15 1.17 10.21
N MET A 155 -5.15 1.80 9.05
CA MET A 155 -6.32 1.88 8.17
C MET A 155 -6.04 1.08 6.91
N PRO A 156 -6.91 0.14 6.55
CA PRO A 156 -6.82 -0.58 5.27
C PRO A 156 -7.27 0.30 4.11
#